data_751f7ea1deade8db4d45d55bec0d1d31
#
_entry.id   751f7ea1deade8db4d45d55bec0d1d31
#
_cell.length_a   1.000
_cell.length_b   1.000
_cell.length_c   1.000
_cell.angle_alpha   90.00
_cell.angle_beta   90.00
_cell.angle_gamma   90.00
#
_symmetry.space_group_name_H-M   'P 1'
#
loop_
_entity.id
_entity.type
_entity.pdbx_description
1 polymer ?
#
loop_
_entity_poly.entity_id
_entity_poly.type
_entity_poly.pdbx_seq_one_letter_code
_entity_poly.pdbx_strand_id
1 'polypeptide(L)'
;MKKLFLGLALTAGTLAFAQETEKEKETKTVNASPLKKDVQPVRFGIKAGGNSSYFSQQKFGINTQQLGFHAGAFVNIPISKQFSFQPEVLFNQMGAKDVMYSTETDNGVTNVKTKVQSRVQMNYISVPLMVQMRPIDKFYIEAGPEFSYFLNGKNKSESSVATTTGGITTTTASSNSQDIDKDMINKFNFGLGLGLGYDITSNIGISARYVNSLTKIDKSRPAAENNNRVFQLGLNYKF
;
A
#
# COMPACT_ATOMS: atom_id res chain seq x y z
N MET A 1 -13.47 -15.79 -16.23
CA MET A 1 -12.62 -15.19 -15.18
C MET A 1 -13.21 -15.21 -13.76
N LYS A 2 -14.48 -15.55 -13.55
CA LYS A 2 -15.10 -15.69 -12.21
C LYS A 2 -14.70 -16.97 -11.44
N LYS A 3 -14.07 -17.95 -12.10
CA LYS A 3 -13.74 -19.26 -11.50
C LYS A 3 -12.33 -19.33 -10.86
N LEU A 4 -11.45 -18.34 -11.11
CA LEU A 4 -10.08 -18.35 -10.57
C LEU A 4 -9.99 -17.84 -9.12
N PHE A 5 -10.91 -16.96 -8.72
CA PHE A 5 -10.94 -16.43 -7.34
C PHE A 5 -11.52 -17.40 -6.32
N LEU A 6 -12.36 -18.36 -6.76
CA LEU A 6 -12.94 -19.36 -5.86
C LEU A 6 -11.91 -20.43 -5.47
N GLY A 7 -10.92 -20.69 -6.32
CA GLY A 7 -9.86 -21.66 -6.05
C GLY A 7 -8.87 -21.23 -4.97
N LEU A 8 -8.57 -19.92 -4.87
CA LEU A 8 -7.60 -19.41 -3.89
C LEU A 8 -8.19 -19.36 -2.47
N ALA A 9 -9.50 -19.16 -2.34
CA ALA A 9 -10.17 -19.16 -1.05
C ALA A 9 -10.36 -20.59 -0.47
N LEU A 10 -10.49 -21.61 -1.34
CA LEU A 10 -10.64 -22.99 -0.90
C LEU A 10 -9.32 -23.63 -0.44
N THR A 11 -8.17 -23.23 -1.00
CA THR A 11 -6.86 -23.78 -0.59
C THR A 11 -6.38 -23.23 0.75
N ALA A 12 -6.81 -22.03 1.15
CA ALA A 12 -6.52 -21.48 2.48
C ALA A 12 -7.33 -22.19 3.59
N GLY A 13 -8.53 -22.69 3.27
CA GLY A 13 -9.39 -23.41 4.21
C GLY A 13 -8.92 -24.84 4.50
N THR A 14 -8.28 -25.52 3.54
CA THR A 14 -7.85 -26.90 3.72
C THR A 14 -6.58 -27.07 4.55
N LEU A 15 -5.74 -26.02 4.65
CA LEU A 15 -4.55 -26.04 5.51
C LEU A 15 -4.89 -25.90 7.01
N ALA A 16 -6.07 -25.36 7.34
CA ALA A 16 -6.51 -25.23 8.74
C ALA A 16 -7.09 -26.54 9.30
N PHE A 17 -7.59 -27.45 8.43
CA PHE A 17 -8.19 -28.73 8.87
C PHE A 17 -7.22 -29.90 8.86
N ALA A 18 -6.01 -29.77 8.34
CA ALA A 18 -5.02 -30.86 8.32
C ALA A 18 -4.28 -31.05 9.65
N GLN A 19 -4.54 -30.24 10.67
CA GLN A 19 -3.87 -30.32 11.97
C GLN A 19 -4.65 -31.06 13.07
N GLU A 20 -5.84 -31.58 12.78
CA GLU A 20 -6.72 -32.17 13.82
C GLU A 20 -6.95 -33.68 13.72
N THR A 21 -6.27 -34.42 12.84
CA THR A 21 -6.51 -35.85 12.67
C THR A 21 -5.24 -36.68 12.76
N GLU A 22 -4.45 -36.52 13.82
CA GLU A 22 -3.48 -37.52 14.26
C GLU A 22 -3.50 -37.69 15.78
N LYS A 23 -4.55 -38.32 16.30
CA LYS A 23 -4.50 -39.02 17.58
C LYS A 23 -4.82 -40.47 17.34
N GLU A 24 -3.91 -41.28 17.87
CA GLU A 24 -3.98 -42.74 18.07
C GLU A 24 -3.32 -43.64 17.04
N LYS A 25 -2.03 -43.88 17.26
CA LYS A 25 -1.48 -45.24 17.35
C LYS A 25 -0.26 -45.25 18.26
N GLU A 26 -0.44 -45.86 19.42
CA GLU A 26 0.68 -46.20 20.31
C GLU A 26 1.63 -47.18 19.63
N THR A 27 2.92 -46.87 19.61
CA THR A 27 3.99 -47.88 19.67
C THR A 27 5.26 -47.26 20.26
N LYS A 28 5.57 -47.70 21.45
CA LYS A 28 6.85 -47.78 22.19
C LYS A 28 8.03 -46.90 21.80
N THR A 29 8.28 -45.98 22.70
CA THR A 29 9.57 -45.55 23.33
C THR A 29 10.84 -45.63 22.50
N VAL A 30 11.28 -44.47 22.04
CA VAL A 30 12.66 -43.97 22.14
C VAL A 30 12.55 -42.57 22.74
N ASN A 31 13.18 -42.34 23.91
CA ASN A 31 13.28 -41.07 24.59
C ASN A 31 14.12 -40.11 23.74
N ALA A 32 13.59 -39.54 22.69
CA ALA A 32 14.04 -38.31 22.15
C ALA A 32 13.03 -37.25 22.64
N SER A 33 13.41 -36.46 23.65
CA SER A 33 12.66 -35.25 24.00
C SER A 33 12.42 -34.47 22.74
N PRO A 34 11.16 -34.21 22.36
CA PRO A 34 10.90 -33.33 21.23
C PRO A 34 11.46 -31.98 21.65
N LEU A 35 12.46 -31.50 20.91
CA LEU A 35 12.87 -30.11 20.96
C LEU A 35 11.60 -29.30 20.70
N LYS A 36 10.94 -28.82 21.75
CA LYS A 36 9.88 -27.82 21.66
C LYS A 36 10.47 -26.66 20.86
N LYS A 37 10.20 -26.60 19.56
CA LYS A 37 10.39 -25.39 18.80
C LYS A 37 9.46 -24.37 19.45
N ASP A 38 10.01 -23.46 20.25
CA ASP A 38 9.34 -22.28 20.81
C ASP A 38 9.02 -21.31 19.65
N VAL A 39 8.23 -21.75 18.70
CA VAL A 39 7.71 -20.92 17.61
C VAL A 39 6.38 -20.39 18.08
N GLN A 40 6.19 -19.08 18.02
CA GLN A 40 4.92 -18.43 18.37
C GLN A 40 3.78 -18.97 17.47
N PRO A 41 2.53 -18.95 17.95
CA PRO A 41 1.40 -19.38 17.13
C PRO A 41 1.18 -18.47 15.92
N VAL A 42 0.55 -19.01 14.89
CA VAL A 42 0.04 -18.20 13.76
C VAL A 42 -0.97 -17.19 14.28
N ARG A 43 -0.85 -15.94 13.84
CA ARG A 43 -1.72 -14.84 14.28
C ARG A 43 -2.37 -14.17 13.08
N PHE A 44 -3.66 -13.95 13.17
CA PHE A 44 -4.42 -13.13 12.23
C PHE A 44 -4.40 -11.67 12.69
N GLY A 45 -4.57 -10.75 11.77
CA GLY A 45 -4.64 -9.35 12.13
C GLY A 45 -5.25 -8.49 11.06
N ILE A 46 -5.50 -7.24 11.43
CA ILE A 46 -5.95 -6.18 10.54
C ILE A 46 -4.93 -5.05 10.53
N LYS A 47 -4.84 -4.36 9.41
CA LYS A 47 -3.93 -3.24 9.20
C LYS A 47 -4.69 -2.10 8.55
N ALA A 48 -4.43 -0.87 9.00
CA ALA A 48 -4.95 0.33 8.35
C ALA A 48 -3.95 1.49 8.52
N GLY A 49 -3.93 2.40 7.53
CA GLY A 49 -3.00 3.53 7.59
C GLY A 49 -3.11 4.50 6.43
N GLY A 50 -2.22 5.49 6.44
CA GLY A 50 -2.07 6.48 5.40
C GLY A 50 -1.00 6.10 4.38
N ASN A 51 -1.21 6.53 3.15
CA ASN A 51 -0.27 6.41 2.03
C ASN A 51 0.15 7.80 1.57
N SER A 52 1.41 7.93 1.20
CA SER A 52 1.94 9.05 0.44
C SER A 52 2.58 8.48 -0.82
N SER A 53 2.05 8.79 -1.99
CA SER A 53 2.47 8.18 -3.26
C SER A 53 2.79 9.22 -4.32
N TYR A 54 3.66 8.87 -5.26
CA TYR A 54 4.09 9.70 -6.38
C TYR A 54 4.59 8.82 -7.52
N PHE A 55 4.68 9.38 -8.73
CA PHE A 55 5.26 8.66 -9.87
C PHE A 55 6.78 8.82 -9.94
N SER A 56 7.48 7.80 -10.44
CA SER A 56 8.94 7.75 -10.49
C SER A 56 9.59 8.90 -11.26
N GLN A 57 8.88 9.50 -12.22
CA GLN A 57 9.32 10.69 -12.97
C GLN A 57 9.32 11.98 -12.16
N GLN A 58 8.60 12.00 -11.04
CA GLN A 58 8.46 13.18 -10.22
C GLN A 58 9.51 13.17 -9.11
N LYS A 59 10.04 14.36 -8.76
CA LYS A 59 10.84 14.50 -7.55
C LYS A 59 9.92 14.38 -6.34
N PHE A 60 10.37 13.66 -5.32
CA PHE A 60 9.66 13.60 -4.05
C PHE A 60 9.51 15.01 -3.47
N GLY A 61 8.29 15.42 -3.19
CA GLY A 61 7.98 16.74 -2.65
C GLY A 61 6.51 16.90 -2.31
N ILE A 62 6.18 17.84 -1.43
CA ILE A 62 4.81 18.09 -0.94
C ILE A 62 3.82 18.38 -2.09
N ASN A 63 4.31 18.93 -3.19
CA ASN A 63 3.47 19.28 -4.34
C ASN A 63 3.20 18.12 -5.30
N THR A 64 3.97 17.01 -5.22
CA THR A 64 3.87 15.87 -6.13
C THR A 64 3.25 14.64 -5.48
N GLN A 65 3.10 14.65 -4.16
CA GLN A 65 2.53 13.54 -3.42
C GLN A 65 1.01 13.51 -3.48
N GLN A 66 0.45 12.34 -3.73
CA GLN A 66 -0.96 12.04 -3.51
C GLN A 66 -1.11 11.31 -2.19
N LEU A 67 -1.90 11.89 -1.31
CA LEU A 67 -2.30 11.24 -0.07
C LEU A 67 -3.43 10.26 -0.35
N GLY A 68 -3.37 9.10 0.29
CA GLY A 68 -4.34 8.04 0.22
C GLY A 68 -4.35 7.24 1.50
N PHE A 69 -4.97 6.07 1.48
CA PHE A 69 -5.03 5.17 2.61
C PHE A 69 -4.90 3.71 2.16
N HIS A 70 -4.59 2.85 3.12
CA HIS A 70 -4.66 1.41 2.96
C HIS A 70 -5.39 0.79 4.14
N ALA A 71 -6.11 -0.30 3.89
CA ALA A 71 -6.75 -1.08 4.93
C ALA A 71 -6.93 -2.54 4.46
N GLY A 72 -6.83 -3.49 5.39
CA GLY A 72 -7.03 -4.89 5.07
C GLY A 72 -6.65 -5.82 6.21
N ALA A 73 -6.38 -7.07 5.84
CA ALA A 73 -6.07 -8.14 6.77
C ALA A 73 -4.74 -8.81 6.43
N PHE A 74 -4.15 -9.46 7.41
CA PHE A 74 -2.92 -10.23 7.27
C PHE A 74 -2.93 -11.48 8.14
N VAL A 75 -2.06 -12.41 7.79
CA VAL A 75 -1.73 -13.57 8.60
C VAL A 75 -0.24 -13.53 8.90
N ASN A 76 0.15 -13.54 10.16
CA ASN A 76 1.56 -13.65 10.55
C ASN A 76 1.85 -15.11 10.90
N ILE A 77 2.74 -15.73 10.14
CA ILE A 77 3.13 -17.13 10.23
C ILE A 77 4.58 -17.18 10.72
N PRO A 78 4.85 -17.42 11.99
CA PRO A 78 6.20 -17.53 12.50
C PRO A 78 6.89 -18.78 11.95
N ILE A 79 8.06 -18.60 11.35
CA ILE A 79 8.91 -19.68 10.83
C ILE A 79 9.96 -20.08 11.88
N SER A 80 10.45 -19.08 12.61
CA SER A 80 11.39 -19.24 13.70
C SER A 80 11.19 -18.15 14.76
N LYS A 81 12.01 -18.14 15.82
CA LYS A 81 11.97 -17.04 16.82
C LYS A 81 12.22 -15.66 16.21
N GLN A 82 13.01 -15.59 15.13
CA GLN A 82 13.43 -14.35 14.50
C GLN A 82 12.72 -14.07 13.17
N PHE A 83 12.18 -15.09 12.49
CA PHE A 83 11.60 -14.95 11.15
C PHE A 83 10.12 -15.32 11.13
N SER A 84 9.33 -14.54 10.45
CA SER A 84 7.94 -14.83 10.11
C SER A 84 7.64 -14.46 8.66
N PHE A 85 6.67 -15.16 8.08
CA PHE A 85 6.09 -14.84 6.78
C PHE A 85 4.73 -14.20 7.00
N GLN A 86 4.48 -13.08 6.33
CA GLN A 86 3.24 -12.32 6.50
C GLN A 86 2.61 -11.98 5.15
N PRO A 87 1.74 -12.87 4.63
CA PRO A 87 0.86 -12.54 3.53
C PRO A 87 -0.24 -11.57 4.00
N GLU A 88 -0.56 -10.61 3.15
CA GLU A 88 -1.55 -9.58 3.41
C GLU A 88 -2.53 -9.47 2.23
N VAL A 89 -3.75 -8.98 2.49
CA VAL A 89 -4.69 -8.52 1.46
C VAL A 89 -5.14 -7.13 1.85
N LEU A 90 -4.80 -6.13 1.04
CA LEU A 90 -5.02 -4.73 1.34
C LEU A 90 -5.79 -4.05 0.20
N PHE A 91 -6.79 -3.25 0.57
CA PHE A 91 -7.22 -2.16 -0.30
C PHE A 91 -6.18 -1.05 -0.19
N ASN A 92 -5.72 -0.54 -1.34
CA ASN A 92 -4.64 0.43 -1.41
C ASN A 92 -5.04 1.57 -2.35
N GLN A 93 -5.07 2.79 -1.82
CA GLN A 93 -5.29 3.98 -2.61
C GLN A 93 -3.95 4.70 -2.80
N MET A 94 -3.57 4.91 -4.05
CA MET A 94 -2.30 5.53 -4.43
C MET A 94 -2.46 6.38 -5.68
N GLY A 95 -1.43 7.11 -6.09
CA GLY A 95 -1.43 7.94 -7.28
C GLY A 95 -0.35 9.00 -7.25
N ALA A 96 -0.61 10.10 -7.94
CA ALA A 96 0.30 11.23 -7.98
C ALA A 96 -0.46 12.54 -8.16
N LYS A 97 0.17 13.62 -7.76
CA LYS A 97 -0.28 14.99 -7.96
C LYS A 97 0.78 15.72 -8.78
N ASP A 98 0.34 16.57 -9.68
CA ASP A 98 1.23 17.42 -10.44
C ASP A 98 0.68 18.85 -10.48
N VAL A 99 1.54 19.83 -10.24
CA VAL A 99 1.24 21.24 -10.42
C VAL A 99 1.70 21.60 -11.82
N MET A 100 0.78 21.58 -12.77
CA MET A 100 1.07 21.81 -14.18
C MET A 100 1.46 23.26 -14.47
N TYR A 101 0.86 24.21 -13.73
CA TYR A 101 1.08 25.62 -13.93
C TYR A 101 0.83 26.40 -12.64
N SER A 102 1.73 27.30 -12.31
CA SER A 102 1.54 28.24 -11.20
C SER A 102 2.22 29.55 -11.58
N THR A 103 1.45 30.63 -11.65
CA THR A 103 1.97 31.96 -11.91
C THR A 103 1.38 32.97 -10.94
N GLU A 104 2.14 33.99 -10.65
CA GLU A 104 1.72 35.15 -9.88
C GLU A 104 2.11 36.38 -10.67
N THR A 105 1.14 37.25 -10.93
CA THR A 105 1.32 38.52 -11.61
C THR A 105 0.88 39.64 -10.68
N ASP A 106 1.76 40.57 -10.41
CA ASP A 106 1.51 41.74 -9.57
C ASP A 106 1.83 42.99 -10.35
N ASN A 107 0.89 43.94 -10.44
CA ASN A 107 1.05 45.25 -11.10
C ASN A 107 1.05 46.42 -10.11
N GLY A 108 1.22 46.13 -8.82
CA GLY A 108 1.22 47.10 -7.73
C GLY A 108 -0.16 47.52 -7.24
N VAL A 109 -1.24 47.19 -7.97
CA VAL A 109 -2.64 47.46 -7.61
C VAL A 109 -3.41 46.16 -7.44
N THR A 110 -3.13 45.20 -8.32
CA THR A 110 -3.82 43.91 -8.36
C THR A 110 -2.80 42.81 -8.44
N ASN A 111 -2.92 41.82 -7.55
CA ASN A 111 -2.16 40.58 -7.57
C ASN A 111 -3.05 39.45 -8.05
N VAL A 112 -2.63 38.73 -9.10
CA VAL A 112 -3.32 37.59 -9.68
C VAL A 112 -2.48 36.32 -9.54
N LYS A 113 -2.99 35.34 -8.79
CA LYS A 113 -2.38 34.01 -8.65
C LYS A 113 -3.19 32.98 -9.40
N THR A 114 -2.61 32.36 -10.41
CA THR A 114 -3.24 31.25 -11.15
C THR A 114 -2.51 29.96 -10.83
N LYS A 115 -3.28 28.92 -10.49
CA LYS A 115 -2.76 27.59 -10.23
C LYS A 115 -3.59 26.54 -10.95
N VAL A 116 -2.93 25.70 -11.73
CA VAL A 116 -3.54 24.51 -12.37
C VAL A 116 -2.82 23.28 -11.87
N GLN A 117 -3.57 22.33 -11.33
CA GLN A 117 -3.03 21.08 -10.82
C GLN A 117 -3.85 19.89 -11.34
N SER A 118 -3.14 18.79 -11.60
CA SER A 118 -3.73 17.50 -11.93
C SER A 118 -3.45 16.51 -10.79
N ARG A 119 -4.43 15.67 -10.51
CA ARG A 119 -4.34 14.67 -9.45
C ARG A 119 -4.88 13.35 -9.98
N VAL A 120 -4.03 12.34 -9.99
CA VAL A 120 -4.39 10.97 -10.35
C VAL A 120 -4.57 10.18 -9.06
N GLN A 121 -5.73 9.57 -8.90
CA GLN A 121 -6.06 8.70 -7.77
C GLN A 121 -6.46 7.34 -8.31
N MET A 122 -5.80 6.29 -7.82
CA MET A 122 -6.00 4.91 -8.26
C MET A 122 -6.21 4.01 -7.06
N ASN A 123 -7.16 3.11 -7.17
CA ASN A 123 -7.53 2.13 -6.14
C ASN A 123 -7.14 0.73 -6.61
N TYR A 124 -6.47 0.00 -5.72
CA TYR A 124 -5.96 -1.35 -5.95
C TYR A 124 -6.39 -2.31 -4.84
N ILE A 125 -6.51 -3.58 -5.18
CA ILE A 125 -6.34 -4.67 -4.23
C ILE A 125 -4.90 -5.14 -4.35
N SER A 126 -4.17 -5.10 -3.22
CA SER A 126 -2.77 -5.50 -3.12
C SER A 126 -2.61 -6.76 -2.27
N VAL A 127 -1.71 -7.62 -2.69
CA VAL A 127 -1.31 -8.84 -1.98
C VAL A 127 0.20 -8.77 -1.72
N PRO A 128 0.64 -8.12 -0.64
CA PRO A 128 2.02 -8.18 -0.17
C PRO A 128 2.34 -9.56 0.42
N LEU A 129 3.52 -10.09 0.11
CA LEU A 129 4.06 -11.33 0.67
C LEU A 129 5.36 -10.99 1.40
N MET A 130 5.25 -10.59 2.67
CA MET A 130 6.37 -10.05 3.42
C MET A 130 7.06 -11.12 4.26
N VAL A 131 8.40 -11.14 4.22
CA VAL A 131 9.23 -11.82 5.19
C VAL A 131 9.63 -10.79 6.24
N GLN A 132 9.37 -11.08 7.50
CA GLN A 132 9.75 -10.26 8.63
C GLN A 132 10.91 -10.90 9.37
N MET A 133 11.91 -10.09 9.73
CA MET A 133 13.01 -10.44 10.60
C MET A 133 12.93 -9.61 11.88
N ARG A 134 12.99 -10.27 13.04
CA ARG A 134 12.97 -9.65 14.37
C ARG A 134 14.38 -9.74 14.99
N PRO A 135 15.22 -8.70 14.84
CA PRO A 135 16.54 -8.69 15.46
C PRO A 135 16.47 -8.54 16.99
N ILE A 136 15.43 -7.88 17.47
CA ILE A 136 15.10 -7.71 18.89
C ILE A 136 13.58 -7.86 19.08
N ASP A 137 13.17 -8.13 20.32
CA ASP A 137 11.75 -8.16 20.66
C ASP A 137 11.07 -6.84 20.27
N LYS A 138 9.84 -6.92 19.82
CA LYS A 138 9.00 -5.79 19.42
C LYS A 138 9.39 -5.06 18.11
N PHE A 139 10.64 -5.11 17.66
CA PHE A 139 11.05 -4.47 16.41
C PHE A 139 11.22 -5.50 15.30
N TYR A 140 10.72 -5.19 14.11
CA TYR A 140 10.93 -6.01 12.94
C TYR A 140 11.25 -5.18 11.70
N ILE A 141 12.01 -5.79 10.82
CA ILE A 141 12.24 -5.33 9.45
C ILE A 141 11.49 -6.28 8.54
N GLU A 142 10.88 -5.77 7.49
CA GLU A 142 10.15 -6.59 6.53
C GLU A 142 10.58 -6.27 5.11
N ALA A 143 10.62 -7.29 4.26
CA ALA A 143 10.85 -7.15 2.83
C ALA A 143 10.07 -8.21 2.06
N GLY A 144 9.64 -7.89 0.85
CA GLY A 144 8.95 -8.85 0.02
C GLY A 144 8.30 -8.24 -1.22
N PRO A 145 7.81 -9.10 -2.12
CA PRO A 145 7.04 -8.68 -3.29
C PRO A 145 5.63 -8.24 -2.91
N GLU A 146 5.08 -7.30 -3.68
CA GLU A 146 3.69 -6.87 -3.63
C GLU A 146 3.07 -6.99 -5.01
N PHE A 147 1.96 -7.69 -5.10
CA PHE A 147 1.14 -7.84 -6.31
C PHE A 147 -0.12 -7.03 -6.14
N SER A 148 -0.43 -6.15 -7.07
CA SER A 148 -1.61 -5.28 -6.98
C SER A 148 -2.45 -5.38 -8.25
N TYR A 149 -3.77 -5.36 -8.07
CA TYR A 149 -4.74 -5.35 -9.16
C TYR A 149 -5.55 -4.05 -9.12
N PHE A 150 -5.55 -3.33 -10.24
CA PHE A 150 -6.27 -2.08 -10.40
C PHE A 150 -7.78 -2.30 -10.43
N LEU A 151 -8.51 -1.59 -9.59
CA LEU A 151 -9.96 -1.63 -9.49
C LEU A 151 -10.60 -0.50 -10.31
N ASN A 152 -10.25 0.72 -9.97
CA ASN A 152 -10.72 1.95 -10.61
C ASN A 152 -9.80 3.12 -10.23
N GLY A 153 -10.00 4.24 -10.92
CA GLY A 153 -9.28 5.47 -10.61
C GLY A 153 -9.93 6.68 -11.24
N LYS A 154 -9.51 7.86 -10.78
CA LYS A 154 -9.98 9.15 -11.25
C LYS A 154 -8.81 10.08 -11.53
N ASN A 155 -8.95 10.84 -12.61
CA ASN A 155 -8.09 11.98 -12.89
C ASN A 155 -8.89 13.24 -12.58
N LYS A 156 -8.40 14.05 -11.62
CA LYS A 156 -9.00 15.32 -11.24
C LYS A 156 -8.09 16.45 -11.70
N SER A 157 -8.64 17.37 -12.46
CA SER A 157 -7.99 18.62 -12.83
C SER A 157 -8.65 19.77 -12.07
N GLU A 158 -7.85 20.54 -11.37
CA GLU A 158 -8.29 21.67 -10.56
C GLU A 158 -7.59 22.93 -11.07
N SER A 159 -8.36 23.98 -11.35
CA SER A 159 -7.87 25.31 -11.70
C SER A 159 -8.37 26.31 -10.68
N SER A 160 -7.51 27.17 -10.20
CA SER A 160 -7.88 28.28 -9.30
C SER A 160 -7.20 29.58 -9.74
N VAL A 161 -7.99 30.65 -9.76
CA VAL A 161 -7.52 32.01 -9.99
C VAL A 161 -7.91 32.85 -8.77
N ALA A 162 -6.92 33.36 -8.06
CA ALA A 162 -7.11 34.28 -6.94
C ALA A 162 -6.66 35.67 -7.36
N THR A 163 -7.57 36.65 -7.31
CA THR A 163 -7.32 38.05 -7.63
C THR A 163 -7.42 38.89 -6.34
N THR A 164 -6.37 39.61 -6.00
CA THR A 164 -6.32 40.50 -4.83
C THR A 164 -6.21 41.92 -5.31
N THR A 165 -7.17 42.80 -4.94
CA THR A 165 -7.19 44.22 -5.25
C THR A 165 -7.61 44.98 -4.01
N GLY A 166 -6.82 45.99 -3.61
CA GLY A 166 -7.14 46.80 -2.43
C GLY A 166 -7.26 46.01 -1.12
N GLY A 167 -6.50 44.88 -0.99
CA GLY A 167 -6.55 43.98 0.16
C GLY A 167 -7.73 42.97 0.15
N ILE A 168 -8.61 43.01 -0.86
CA ILE A 168 -9.72 42.07 -1.01
C ILE A 168 -9.31 40.99 -2.00
N THR A 169 -9.42 39.72 -1.59
CA THR A 169 -9.11 38.57 -2.45
C THR A 169 -10.40 37.85 -2.89
N THR A 170 -10.58 37.74 -4.19
CA THR A 170 -11.63 36.95 -4.81
C THR A 170 -11.00 35.73 -5.45
N THR A 171 -11.53 34.52 -5.13
CA THR A 171 -11.01 33.26 -5.69
C THR A 171 -12.09 32.59 -6.52
N THR A 172 -11.78 32.31 -7.79
CA THR A 172 -12.60 31.46 -8.67
C THR A 172 -11.90 30.13 -8.82
N ALA A 173 -12.60 29.03 -8.53
CA ALA A 173 -12.09 27.68 -8.67
C ALA A 173 -13.00 26.85 -9.56
N SER A 174 -12.38 26.03 -10.41
CA SER A 174 -13.05 25.04 -11.27
C SER A 174 -12.40 23.69 -11.07
N SER A 175 -13.19 22.65 -11.05
CA SER A 175 -12.72 21.29 -10.88
C SER A 175 -13.44 20.37 -11.86
N ASN A 176 -12.69 19.53 -12.56
CA ASN A 176 -13.19 18.47 -13.44
C ASN A 176 -12.65 17.12 -12.98
N SER A 177 -13.49 16.10 -12.99
CA SER A 177 -13.12 14.73 -12.60
C SER A 177 -13.57 13.76 -13.67
N GLN A 178 -12.61 12.95 -14.17
CA GLN A 178 -12.86 11.92 -15.19
C GLN A 178 -12.38 10.57 -14.66
N ASP A 179 -13.13 9.52 -14.97
CA ASP A 179 -12.72 8.16 -14.65
C ASP A 179 -11.55 7.74 -15.57
N ILE A 180 -10.61 6.99 -15.00
CA ILE A 180 -9.47 6.47 -15.75
C ILE A 180 -9.94 5.27 -16.58
N ASP A 181 -9.68 5.31 -17.89
CA ASP A 181 -9.93 4.18 -18.77
C ASP A 181 -9.04 3.00 -18.40
N LYS A 182 -9.69 1.89 -18.03
CA LYS A 182 -9.01 0.66 -17.59
C LYS A 182 -8.19 -0.01 -18.69
N ASP A 183 -8.47 0.29 -19.95
CA ASP A 183 -7.75 -0.34 -21.07
C ASP A 183 -6.45 0.38 -21.40
N MET A 184 -6.31 1.64 -20.98
CA MET A 184 -5.09 2.44 -21.13
C MET A 184 -4.03 2.14 -20.07
N ILE A 185 -4.38 1.46 -18.97
CA ILE A 185 -3.44 1.19 -17.88
C ILE A 185 -3.18 -0.30 -17.66
N ASN A 186 -2.03 -0.59 -17.07
CA ASN A 186 -1.71 -1.93 -16.62
C ASN A 186 -2.54 -2.28 -15.39
N LYS A 187 -3.43 -3.28 -15.55
CA LYS A 187 -4.29 -3.74 -14.46
C LYS A 187 -3.51 -4.46 -13.35
N PHE A 188 -2.40 -5.09 -13.73
CA PHE A 188 -1.49 -5.75 -12.77
C PHE A 188 -0.28 -4.86 -12.51
N ASN A 189 0.03 -4.70 -11.25
CA ASN A 189 1.20 -3.98 -10.79
C ASN A 189 1.99 -4.89 -9.85
N PHE A 190 3.29 -5.00 -10.12
CA PHE A 190 4.25 -5.73 -9.31
C PHE A 190 5.25 -4.75 -8.73
N GLY A 191 5.53 -4.86 -7.42
CA GLY A 191 6.47 -4.03 -6.71
C GLY A 191 7.26 -4.80 -5.67
N LEU A 192 8.27 -4.14 -5.12
CA LEU A 192 9.06 -4.61 -3.99
C LEU A 192 8.85 -3.67 -2.81
N GLY A 193 8.52 -4.24 -1.67
CA GLY A 193 8.33 -3.55 -0.41
C GLY A 193 9.50 -3.75 0.54
N LEU A 194 9.90 -2.69 1.22
CA LEU A 194 10.82 -2.69 2.35
C LEU A 194 10.19 -1.88 3.47
N GLY A 195 10.20 -2.41 4.68
CA GLY A 195 9.56 -1.76 5.80
C GLY A 195 10.18 -2.11 7.13
N LEU A 196 9.68 -1.43 8.13
CA LEU A 196 10.00 -1.66 9.53
C LEU A 196 8.74 -1.49 10.38
N GLY A 197 8.72 -2.13 11.53
CA GLY A 197 7.60 -1.98 12.45
C GLY A 197 8.01 -2.23 13.89
N TYR A 198 7.13 -1.78 14.75
CA TYR A 198 7.31 -1.87 16.19
C TYR A 198 6.00 -2.33 16.86
N ASP A 199 6.06 -3.42 17.60
CA ASP A 199 4.96 -3.94 18.40
C ASP A 199 4.90 -3.18 19.74
N ILE A 200 3.96 -2.24 19.86
CA ILE A 200 3.75 -1.45 21.10
C ILE A 200 3.31 -2.38 22.23
N THR A 201 2.34 -3.23 21.92
CA THR A 201 1.85 -4.29 22.81
C THR A 201 1.91 -5.64 22.07
N SER A 202 1.45 -6.73 22.70
CA SER A 202 1.29 -8.02 22.04
C SER A 202 0.31 -8.00 20.85
N ASN A 203 -0.63 -7.07 20.87
CA ASN A 203 -1.72 -6.98 19.87
C ASN A 203 -1.59 -5.78 18.94
N ILE A 204 -1.04 -4.65 19.43
CA ILE A 204 -0.99 -3.37 18.70
C ILE A 204 0.43 -3.08 18.26
N GLY A 205 0.62 -2.78 16.99
CA GLY A 205 1.88 -2.35 16.41
C GLY A 205 1.71 -1.19 15.43
N ILE A 206 2.81 -0.54 15.14
CA ILE A 206 2.95 0.47 14.09
C ILE A 206 3.91 -0.04 13.02
N SER A 207 3.71 0.37 11.79
CA SER A 207 4.60 0.01 10.68
C SER A 207 4.79 1.15 9.71
N ALA A 208 5.99 1.21 9.14
CA ALA A 208 6.32 2.07 8.01
C ALA A 208 6.86 1.18 6.88
N ARG A 209 6.36 1.38 5.66
CA ARG A 209 6.75 0.59 4.49
C ARG A 209 6.93 1.52 3.29
N TYR A 210 7.96 1.27 2.52
CA TYR A 210 8.16 1.83 1.19
C TYR A 210 7.96 0.74 0.16
N VAL A 211 7.12 1.01 -0.83
CA VAL A 211 6.86 0.12 -1.96
C VAL A 211 7.32 0.81 -3.24
N ASN A 212 8.21 0.17 -3.97
CA ASN A 212 8.66 0.59 -5.29
C ASN A 212 8.05 -0.33 -6.33
N SER A 213 7.15 0.20 -7.13
CA SER A 213 6.52 -0.51 -8.24
C SER A 213 7.51 -0.67 -9.39
N LEU A 214 7.58 -1.86 -9.96
CA LEU A 214 8.43 -2.18 -11.11
C LEU A 214 7.62 -2.17 -12.42
N THR A 215 6.29 -2.27 -12.32
CA THR A 215 5.39 -2.23 -13.47
C THR A 215 5.02 -0.78 -13.80
N LYS A 216 5.12 -0.44 -15.07
CA LYS A 216 4.66 0.86 -15.61
C LYS A 216 3.12 0.92 -15.57
N ILE A 217 2.58 2.09 -15.25
CA ILE A 217 1.12 2.29 -15.13
C ILE A 217 0.49 2.40 -16.51
N ASP A 218 1.04 3.24 -17.37
CA ASP A 218 0.50 3.57 -18.69
C ASP A 218 1.03 2.59 -19.74
N LYS A 219 0.11 1.92 -20.44
CA LYS A 219 0.42 1.01 -21.55
C LYS A 219 0.78 1.75 -22.83
N SER A 220 0.19 2.94 -23.03
CA SER A 220 0.33 3.72 -24.27
C SER A 220 1.66 4.46 -24.34
N ARG A 221 2.37 4.60 -23.23
CA ARG A 221 3.66 5.30 -23.12
C ARG A 221 4.75 4.41 -22.53
N PRO A 222 5.19 3.37 -23.24
CA PRO A 222 6.17 2.41 -22.70
C PRO A 222 7.55 3.04 -22.43
N ALA A 223 7.87 4.17 -23.06
CA ALA A 223 9.11 4.90 -22.81
C ALA A 223 9.06 5.78 -21.55
N ALA A 224 7.86 6.07 -21.02
CA ALA A 224 7.73 6.88 -19.82
C ALA A 224 7.95 6.01 -18.56
N GLU A 225 8.83 6.47 -17.68
CA GLU A 225 9.03 5.86 -16.36
C GLU A 225 7.94 6.34 -15.39
N ASN A 226 6.74 5.75 -15.47
CA ASN A 226 5.60 6.13 -14.63
C ASN A 226 5.20 5.01 -13.65
N ASN A 227 6.17 4.55 -12.88
CA ASN A 227 5.95 3.56 -11.83
C ASN A 227 5.47 4.24 -10.55
N ASN A 228 4.63 3.57 -9.77
CA ASN A 228 4.23 4.06 -8.45
C ASN A 228 5.36 3.87 -7.42
N ARG A 229 5.53 4.88 -6.58
CA ARG A 229 6.33 4.83 -5.35
C ARG A 229 5.44 5.23 -4.19
N VAL A 230 5.38 4.41 -3.16
CA VAL A 230 4.42 4.57 -2.07
C VAL A 230 5.13 4.46 -0.73
N PHE A 231 4.96 5.47 0.12
CA PHE A 231 5.26 5.40 1.54
C PHE A 231 3.96 5.11 2.29
N GLN A 232 3.99 4.12 3.15
CA GLN A 232 2.85 3.70 3.97
C GLN A 232 3.20 3.84 5.44
N LEU A 233 2.31 4.43 6.23
CA LEU A 233 2.36 4.44 7.68
C LEU A 233 1.06 3.83 8.19
N GLY A 234 1.15 2.83 9.06
CA GLY A 234 -0.03 2.08 9.49
C GLY A 234 0.02 1.60 10.92
N LEU A 235 -1.17 1.32 11.41
CA LEU A 235 -1.43 0.61 12.64
C LEU A 235 -1.80 -0.83 12.31
N ASN A 236 -1.31 -1.77 13.11
CA ASN A 236 -1.60 -3.19 13.00
C ASN A 236 -2.24 -3.67 14.29
N TYR A 237 -3.29 -4.48 14.18
CA TYR A 237 -3.88 -5.18 15.31
C TYR A 237 -3.83 -6.68 15.06
N LYS A 238 -3.21 -7.44 15.97
CA LYS A 238 -3.10 -8.91 15.96
C LYS A 238 -4.06 -9.49 16.98
N PHE A 239 -4.84 -10.50 16.55
CA PHE A 239 -5.76 -11.23 17.42
C PHE A 239 -5.04 -12.29 18.25
#